data_dce3102f001f9d5fd1a1cf6bfc2f090e
#
_entry.id   dce3102f001f9d5fd1a1cf6bfc2f090e
#
_cell.length_a   1.000
_cell.length_b   1.000
_cell.length_c   1.000
_cell.angle_alpha   90.00
_cell.angle_beta   90.00
_cell.angle_gamma   90.00
#
_symmetry.space_group_name_H-M   'P 1'
#
loop_
_entity.id
_entity.type
_entity.pdbx_description
1 polymer ?
#
loop_
_entity_poly.entity_id
_entity_poly.type
_entity_poly.pdbx_seq_one_letter_code
_entity_poly.pdbx_strand_id
1 'polypeptide(L)'
;MKKNSLENSVNNQIDQMIPVGYSYKEGSIENGYVIEDSNGNEYVLIPGGYNTDGEYIRAFWISRYEISRGEEDCPQSIRDKAPWVDINFYDALKVAESIKGNLVSREQYSRICKWLVNSEAATFEQVYDNGIGMGYYSKNYTLEKTGSNDEWKCNNIYDFFGNGYTWTNEKSELYDRDRVIRGGHSISLNGEHCNLIVGLLPCFLWLVFRFCCSVLTEEPSNTL
;
A
#
# COMPACT_ATOMS: atom_id res chain seq x y z
N MET A 1 33.61 -14.32 -10.32
CA MET A 1 33.62 -13.05 -11.04
C MET A 1 32.28 -12.68 -11.67
N LYS A 2 31.43 -13.60 -12.20
CA LYS A 2 30.12 -13.24 -12.81
C LYS A 2 29.02 -12.79 -11.83
N LYS A 3 29.05 -13.24 -10.56
CA LYS A 3 28.02 -12.89 -9.56
C LYS A 3 28.07 -11.41 -9.16
N ASN A 4 29.26 -10.86 -8.97
CA ASN A 4 29.46 -9.44 -8.60
C ASN A 4 29.06 -8.45 -9.71
N SER A 5 29.12 -8.85 -10.98
CA SER A 5 28.74 -7.97 -12.09
C SER A 5 27.22 -7.87 -12.27
N LEU A 6 26.49 -8.93 -11.95
CA LEU A 6 25.02 -8.94 -11.96
C LEU A 6 24.45 -8.15 -10.76
N GLU A 7 24.99 -8.34 -9.57
CA GLU A 7 24.61 -7.58 -8.37
C GLU A 7 24.87 -6.08 -8.54
N ASN A 8 26.01 -5.70 -9.13
CA ASN A 8 26.30 -4.29 -9.43
C ASN A 8 25.36 -3.70 -10.49
N SER A 9 24.93 -4.47 -11.50
CA SER A 9 23.99 -3.99 -12.52
C SER A 9 22.57 -3.84 -11.97
N VAL A 10 22.13 -4.71 -11.08
CA VAL A 10 20.83 -4.63 -10.40
C VAL A 10 20.81 -3.45 -9.43
N ASN A 11 21.87 -3.25 -8.64
CA ASN A 11 22.00 -2.11 -7.73
C ASN A 11 21.96 -0.77 -8.49
N ASN A 12 22.64 -0.66 -9.63
CA ASN A 12 22.61 0.53 -10.46
C ASN A 12 21.21 0.83 -11.05
N GLN A 13 20.39 -0.18 -11.32
CA GLN A 13 19.02 0.02 -11.79
C GLN A 13 18.10 0.53 -10.69
N ILE A 14 18.30 0.07 -9.45
CA ILE A 14 17.49 0.51 -8.31
C ILE A 14 17.83 1.94 -7.94
N ASP A 15 19.11 2.30 -7.91
CA ASP A 15 19.55 3.67 -7.59
C ASP A 15 18.87 4.70 -8.50
N GLN A 16 18.58 4.33 -9.77
CA GLN A 16 17.84 5.18 -10.72
C GLN A 16 16.33 5.25 -10.43
N MET A 17 15.78 4.31 -9.67
CA MET A 17 14.36 4.27 -9.31
C MET A 17 14.08 4.92 -7.95
N ILE A 18 15.12 5.18 -7.14
CA ILE A 18 14.96 5.81 -5.83
C ILE A 18 14.72 7.30 -6.04
N PRO A 19 13.61 7.87 -5.54
CA PRO A 19 13.33 9.28 -5.65
C PRO A 19 14.34 10.12 -4.87
N VAL A 20 14.53 11.36 -5.32
CA VAL A 20 15.38 12.32 -4.59
C VAL A 20 14.82 12.54 -3.19
N GLY A 21 15.69 12.48 -2.19
CA GLY A 21 15.34 12.62 -0.77
C GLY A 21 15.04 11.31 -0.05
N TYR A 22 15.15 10.18 -0.76
CA TYR A 22 15.02 8.83 -0.19
C TYR A 22 16.34 8.06 -0.27
N SER A 23 16.48 7.07 0.59
CA SER A 23 17.60 6.14 0.60
C SER A 23 17.10 4.69 0.65
N TYR A 24 17.86 3.77 0.02
CA TYR A 24 17.59 2.35 0.14
C TYR A 24 17.75 1.89 1.60
N LYS A 25 16.81 1.07 2.05
CA LYS A 25 16.82 0.51 3.40
C LYS A 25 17.04 -1.00 3.38
N GLU A 26 16.20 -1.76 2.71
CA GLU A 26 16.25 -3.21 2.64
C GLU A 26 15.40 -3.77 1.48
N GLY A 27 15.38 -5.09 1.32
CA GLY A 27 14.51 -5.78 0.38
C GLY A 27 15.19 -6.13 -0.94
N SER A 28 14.41 -6.71 -1.84
CA SER A 28 14.83 -7.16 -3.17
C SER A 28 13.69 -7.01 -4.18
N ILE A 29 13.95 -7.39 -5.44
CA ILE A 29 12.90 -7.37 -6.49
C ILE A 29 11.79 -8.38 -6.17
N GLU A 30 12.09 -9.47 -5.49
CA GLU A 30 11.15 -10.53 -5.18
C GLU A 30 10.18 -10.10 -4.06
N ASN A 31 10.71 -9.49 -2.99
CA ASN A 31 9.94 -9.12 -1.80
C ASN A 31 9.66 -7.62 -1.66
N GLY A 32 10.03 -6.82 -2.67
CA GLY A 32 9.88 -5.38 -2.72
C GLY A 32 11.03 -4.64 -2.03
N TYR A 33 11.68 -3.74 -2.78
CA TYR A 33 12.66 -2.84 -2.22
C TYR A 33 12.00 -1.85 -1.27
N VAL A 34 12.65 -1.58 -0.14
CA VAL A 34 12.20 -0.59 0.83
C VAL A 34 13.13 0.61 0.78
N ILE A 35 12.54 1.79 0.68
CA ILE A 35 13.22 3.08 0.83
C ILE A 35 12.67 3.81 2.05
N GLU A 36 13.49 4.72 2.58
CA GLU A 36 13.07 5.62 3.65
C GLU A 36 13.48 7.07 3.34
N ASP A 37 12.66 8.01 3.81
CA ASP A 37 13.00 9.44 3.79
C ASP A 37 13.74 9.86 5.07
N SER A 38 14.18 11.14 5.13
CA SER A 38 14.88 11.69 6.29
C SER A 38 14.05 11.73 7.58
N ASN A 39 12.72 11.53 7.50
CA ASN A 39 11.82 11.50 8.64
C ASN A 39 11.49 10.07 9.09
N GLY A 40 12.08 9.06 8.43
CA GLY A 40 11.86 7.65 8.72
C GLY A 40 10.57 7.08 8.12
N ASN A 41 9.94 7.76 7.17
CA ASN A 41 8.81 7.20 6.42
C ASN A 41 9.31 6.14 5.44
N GLU A 42 8.69 4.97 5.46
CA GLU A 42 9.10 3.82 4.67
C GLU A 42 8.10 3.52 3.55
N TYR A 43 8.64 3.20 2.37
CA TYR A 43 7.87 2.87 1.18
C TYR A 43 8.42 1.60 0.53
N VAL A 44 7.53 0.83 -0.08
CA VAL A 44 7.86 -0.42 -0.78
C VAL A 44 7.64 -0.27 -2.27
N LEU A 45 8.62 -0.69 -3.07
CA LEU A 45 8.49 -0.74 -4.52
C LEU A 45 7.61 -1.93 -4.94
N ILE A 46 6.52 -1.63 -5.61
CA ILE A 46 5.72 -2.62 -6.32
C ILE A 46 6.25 -2.71 -7.75
N PRO A 47 6.75 -3.86 -8.17
CA PRO A 47 7.30 -4.01 -9.50
C PRO A 47 6.22 -3.87 -10.57
N GLY A 48 6.55 -3.25 -11.68
CA GLY A 48 5.66 -3.15 -12.84
C GLY A 48 5.20 -4.53 -13.34
N GLY A 49 4.05 -4.57 -13.97
CA GLY A 49 3.49 -5.81 -14.49
C GLY A 49 1.99 -5.72 -14.73
N TYR A 50 1.43 -6.81 -15.23
CA TYR A 50 0.00 -6.89 -15.52
C TYR A 50 -0.81 -7.09 -14.23
N ASN A 51 -1.91 -6.35 -14.08
CA ASN A 51 -2.92 -6.56 -13.06
C ASN A 51 -3.84 -7.75 -13.42
N THR A 52 -4.87 -8.02 -12.62
CA THR A 52 -5.83 -9.11 -12.87
C THR A 52 -6.68 -8.90 -14.12
N ASP A 53 -6.92 -7.65 -14.49
CA ASP A 53 -7.74 -7.26 -15.63
C ASP A 53 -6.93 -7.26 -16.96
N GLY A 54 -5.63 -7.58 -16.88
CA GLY A 54 -4.74 -7.64 -18.05
C GLY A 54 -4.14 -6.29 -18.44
N GLU A 55 -4.27 -5.26 -17.63
CA GLU A 55 -3.66 -3.95 -17.86
C GLU A 55 -2.24 -3.92 -17.29
N TYR A 56 -1.31 -3.30 -18.02
CA TYR A 56 0.06 -3.12 -17.55
C TYR A 56 0.17 -1.90 -16.63
N ILE A 57 0.54 -2.14 -15.38
CA ILE A 57 0.76 -1.11 -14.36
C ILE A 57 2.27 -0.89 -14.21
N ARG A 58 2.72 0.36 -14.37
CA ARG A 58 4.11 0.72 -14.13
C ARG A 58 4.49 0.47 -12.66
N ALA A 59 5.77 0.29 -12.39
CA ALA A 59 6.27 0.21 -11.02
C ALA A 59 5.91 1.48 -10.24
N PHE A 60 5.59 1.33 -8.97
CA PHE A 60 5.23 2.45 -8.08
C PHE A 60 5.61 2.14 -6.64
N TRP A 61 5.75 3.18 -5.84
CA TRP A 61 6.00 3.07 -4.42
C TRP A 61 4.69 3.13 -3.64
N ILE A 62 4.54 2.27 -2.63
CA ILE A 62 3.42 2.31 -1.69
C ILE A 62 3.96 2.48 -0.27
N SER A 63 3.22 3.15 0.60
CA SER A 63 3.56 3.21 2.02
C SER A 63 3.68 1.80 2.60
N ARG A 64 4.79 1.52 3.30
CA ARG A 64 5.06 0.22 3.92
C ARG A 64 4.04 -0.13 4.99
N TYR A 65 3.60 0.87 5.72
CA TYR A 65 2.62 0.78 6.80
C TYR A 65 1.35 1.55 6.47
N GLU A 66 0.27 1.24 7.17
CA GLU A 66 -0.89 2.14 7.22
C GLU A 66 -0.44 3.51 7.71
N ILE A 67 -1.05 4.56 7.17
CA ILE A 67 -0.63 5.91 7.53
C ILE A 67 -1.05 6.24 8.96
N SER A 68 -0.12 6.78 9.71
CA SER A 68 -0.33 7.35 11.04
C SER A 68 -0.30 8.88 10.99
N ARG A 69 -0.89 9.50 12.02
CA ARG A 69 -0.95 10.96 12.16
C ARG A 69 0.22 11.43 12.99
N GLY A 70 1.13 12.17 12.37
CA GLY A 70 2.24 12.83 13.04
C GLY A 70 1.89 14.20 13.59
N GLU A 71 2.89 14.94 14.02
CA GLU A 71 2.75 16.33 14.44
C GLU A 71 2.24 17.20 13.29
N GLU A 72 1.43 18.22 13.61
CA GLU A 72 0.83 19.13 12.63
C GLU A 72 0.08 18.42 11.49
N ASP A 73 -0.51 17.28 11.78
CA ASP A 73 -1.21 16.45 10.80
C ASP A 73 -0.33 15.94 9.64
N CYS A 74 0.98 15.85 9.88
CA CYS A 74 1.90 15.29 8.90
C CYS A 74 1.68 13.77 8.78
N PRO A 75 1.43 13.24 7.58
CA PRO A 75 1.24 11.81 7.39
C PRO A 75 2.55 11.05 7.55
N GLN A 76 2.51 9.91 8.23
CA GLN A 76 3.67 9.09 8.51
C GLN A 76 3.44 7.63 8.13
N SER A 77 4.38 7.04 7.37
CA SER A 77 4.49 5.60 7.12
C SER A 77 5.60 5.02 8.00
N ILE A 78 5.32 4.89 9.29
CA ILE A 78 6.30 4.50 10.33
C ILE A 78 5.75 3.33 11.13
N ARG A 79 6.63 2.42 11.54
CA ARG A 79 6.30 1.26 12.39
C ARG A 79 5.87 1.68 13.80
N ASP A 80 5.02 0.86 14.42
CA ASP A 80 4.57 0.97 15.83
C ASP A 80 3.82 2.28 16.16
N LYS A 81 3.15 2.85 15.18
CA LYS A 81 2.28 4.03 15.33
C LYS A 81 0.81 3.62 15.36
N ALA A 82 -0.03 4.44 15.98
CA ALA A 82 -1.47 4.29 15.84
C ALA A 82 -1.88 4.65 14.40
N PRO A 83 -2.65 3.79 13.70
CA PRO A 83 -3.17 4.14 12.38
C PRO A 83 -4.02 5.42 12.46
N TRP A 84 -3.96 6.24 11.41
CA TRP A 84 -4.80 7.43 11.32
C TRP A 84 -6.22 7.03 10.91
N VAL A 85 -7.12 7.06 11.87
CA VAL A 85 -8.55 6.75 11.71
C VAL A 85 -9.41 8.01 11.78
N ASP A 86 -10.73 7.85 11.60
CA ASP A 86 -11.71 8.95 11.62
C ASP A 86 -11.41 10.04 10.58
N ILE A 87 -10.80 9.65 9.46
CA ILE A 87 -10.53 10.52 8.32
C ILE A 87 -11.47 10.17 7.16
N ASN A 88 -12.18 11.17 6.63
CA ASN A 88 -13.01 10.98 5.46
C ASN A 88 -12.17 10.91 4.17
N PHE A 89 -12.77 10.43 3.08
CA PHE A 89 -12.11 10.26 1.79
C PHE A 89 -11.42 11.54 1.29
N TYR A 90 -12.09 12.69 1.36
CA TYR A 90 -11.55 13.93 0.81
C TYR A 90 -10.38 14.47 1.61
N ASP A 91 -10.41 14.30 2.93
CA ASP A 91 -9.29 14.70 3.77
C ASP A 91 -8.12 13.71 3.60
N ALA A 92 -8.38 12.41 3.49
CA ALA A 92 -7.34 11.43 3.16
C ALA A 92 -6.68 11.73 1.80
N LEU A 93 -7.45 12.11 0.79
CA LEU A 93 -6.93 12.52 -0.52
C LEU A 93 -6.06 13.76 -0.43
N LYS A 94 -6.52 14.82 0.26
CA LYS A 94 -5.72 16.05 0.47
C LYS A 94 -4.41 15.77 1.20
N VAL A 95 -4.46 14.90 2.22
CA VAL A 95 -3.26 14.48 2.95
C VAL A 95 -2.30 13.73 2.03
N ALA A 96 -2.79 12.83 1.17
CA ALA A 96 -1.97 12.17 0.16
C ALA A 96 -1.32 13.16 -0.82
N GLU A 97 -2.10 14.11 -1.32
CA GLU A 97 -1.63 15.16 -2.24
C GLU A 97 -0.59 16.08 -1.62
N SER A 98 -0.68 16.34 -0.30
CA SER A 98 0.28 17.21 0.41
C SER A 98 1.72 16.68 0.36
N ILE A 99 1.90 15.38 0.23
CA ILE A 99 3.20 14.71 0.05
C ILE A 99 3.45 14.27 -1.39
N LYS A 100 2.72 14.83 -2.36
CA LYS A 100 2.80 14.47 -3.79
C LYS A 100 2.47 12.99 -4.07
N GLY A 101 1.71 12.38 -3.19
CA GLY A 101 1.18 11.02 -3.33
C GLY A 101 -0.28 11.02 -3.78
N ASN A 102 -0.84 9.82 -3.84
CA ASN A 102 -2.25 9.57 -4.13
C ASN A 102 -2.76 8.40 -3.30
N LEU A 103 -4.07 8.26 -3.14
CA LEU A 103 -4.65 7.03 -2.62
C LEU A 103 -4.48 5.92 -3.66
N VAL A 104 -4.32 4.67 -3.20
CA VAL A 104 -4.15 3.52 -4.10
C VAL A 104 -5.35 3.40 -5.05
N SER A 105 -5.11 3.23 -6.35
CA SER A 105 -6.17 3.00 -7.32
C SER A 105 -6.60 1.52 -7.35
N ARG A 106 -7.73 1.22 -8.01
CA ARG A 106 -8.18 -0.15 -8.28
C ARG A 106 -7.10 -0.96 -8.99
N GLU A 107 -6.52 -0.40 -10.04
CA GLU A 107 -5.53 -1.05 -10.88
C GLU A 107 -4.24 -1.33 -10.11
N GLN A 108 -3.80 -0.38 -9.29
CA GLN A 108 -2.65 -0.53 -8.42
C GLN A 108 -2.90 -1.59 -7.34
N TYR A 109 -4.07 -1.57 -6.69
CA TYR A 109 -4.45 -2.58 -5.71
C TYR A 109 -4.47 -3.99 -6.33
N SER A 110 -5.11 -4.13 -7.48
CA SER A 110 -5.15 -5.37 -8.25
C SER A 110 -3.73 -5.86 -8.65
N ARG A 111 -2.84 -4.93 -9.02
CA ARG A 111 -1.43 -5.26 -9.31
C ARG A 111 -0.69 -5.76 -8.06
N ILE A 112 -0.90 -5.13 -6.90
CA ILE A 112 -0.30 -5.60 -5.63
C ILE A 112 -0.77 -7.02 -5.34
N CYS A 113 -2.08 -7.27 -5.36
CA CYS A 113 -2.66 -8.59 -5.12
C CYS A 113 -2.03 -9.66 -6.01
N LYS A 114 -1.95 -9.40 -7.31
CA LYS A 114 -1.33 -10.32 -8.27
C LYS A 114 0.17 -10.54 -8.02
N TRP A 115 0.89 -9.49 -7.60
CA TRP A 115 2.30 -9.62 -7.25
C TRP A 115 2.49 -10.46 -5.99
N LEU A 116 1.68 -10.28 -4.96
CA LEU A 116 1.76 -11.08 -3.72
C LEU A 116 1.51 -12.57 -3.99
N VAL A 117 0.56 -12.90 -4.85
CA VAL A 117 0.30 -14.30 -5.26
C VAL A 117 1.47 -14.85 -6.09
N ASN A 118 1.96 -14.09 -7.06
CA ASN A 118 3.03 -14.56 -7.94
C ASN A 118 4.37 -14.74 -7.22
N SER A 119 4.62 -13.99 -6.16
CA SER A 119 5.82 -14.11 -5.31
C SER A 119 5.66 -15.11 -4.16
N GLU A 120 4.53 -15.82 -4.11
CA GLU A 120 4.20 -16.77 -3.05
C GLU A 120 4.16 -16.14 -1.63
N ALA A 121 4.07 -14.81 -1.55
CA ALA A 121 3.89 -14.10 -0.28
C ALA A 121 2.47 -14.25 0.27
N ALA A 122 1.52 -14.61 -0.59
CA ALA A 122 0.14 -14.90 -0.25
C ALA A 122 -0.44 -15.93 -1.21
N THR A 123 -1.40 -16.75 -0.73
CA THR A 123 -2.16 -17.64 -1.62
C THR A 123 -3.28 -16.86 -2.33
N PHE A 124 -3.77 -17.43 -3.44
CA PHE A 124 -4.92 -16.88 -4.15
C PHE A 124 -6.14 -16.73 -3.24
N GLU A 125 -6.44 -17.77 -2.44
CA GLU A 125 -7.57 -17.78 -1.49
C GLU A 125 -7.41 -16.66 -0.42
N GLN A 126 -6.20 -16.49 0.12
CA GLN A 126 -5.94 -15.43 1.09
C GLN A 126 -6.21 -14.04 0.50
N VAL A 127 -5.85 -13.82 -0.76
CA VAL A 127 -5.97 -12.51 -1.42
C VAL A 127 -7.38 -12.24 -1.91
N TYR A 128 -8.06 -13.25 -2.50
CA TYR A 128 -9.30 -13.04 -3.25
C TYR A 128 -10.55 -13.57 -2.54
N ASP A 129 -10.42 -14.61 -1.70
CA ASP A 129 -11.59 -15.24 -1.10
C ASP A 129 -11.82 -14.83 0.35
N ASN A 130 -10.80 -14.75 1.17
CA ASN A 130 -10.99 -14.58 2.61
C ASN A 130 -10.15 -13.50 3.29
N GLY A 131 -8.95 -13.18 2.80
CA GLY A 131 -8.00 -12.29 3.50
C GLY A 131 -7.62 -12.76 4.92
N ILE A 132 -8.14 -13.91 5.35
CA ILE A 132 -8.01 -14.46 6.70
C ILE A 132 -6.56 -14.89 6.93
N GLY A 133 -5.99 -14.48 8.06
CA GLY A 133 -4.65 -14.87 8.48
C GLY A 133 -3.52 -14.01 7.94
N MET A 134 -3.82 -12.95 7.19
CA MET A 134 -2.83 -12.05 6.62
C MET A 134 -2.74 -10.69 7.32
N GLY A 135 -3.48 -10.49 8.40
CA GLY A 135 -3.51 -9.26 9.16
C GLY A 135 -4.21 -9.43 10.48
N TYR A 136 -4.30 -8.35 11.23
CA TYR A 136 -4.92 -8.34 12.54
C TYR A 136 -6.44 -8.38 12.45
N TYR A 137 -7.04 -9.35 13.14
CA TYR A 137 -8.48 -9.49 13.31
C TYR A 137 -8.82 -9.58 14.81
N SER A 138 -9.63 -8.66 15.31
CA SER A 138 -10.04 -8.60 16.71
C SER A 138 -11.54 -8.64 16.87
N LYS A 139 -12.03 -9.50 17.78
CA LYS A 139 -13.43 -9.52 18.19
C LYS A 139 -13.84 -8.27 19.01
N ASN A 140 -12.87 -7.51 19.49
CA ASN A 140 -13.08 -6.37 20.38
C ASN A 140 -13.09 -5.02 19.66
N TYR A 141 -13.12 -5.01 18.34
CA TYR A 141 -13.16 -3.77 17.53
C TYR A 141 -11.96 -2.85 17.82
N THR A 142 -10.80 -3.42 18.07
CA THR A 142 -9.56 -2.65 18.28
C THR A 142 -8.68 -2.68 17.05
N LEU A 143 -7.90 -1.64 16.84
CA LEU A 143 -6.80 -1.62 15.88
C LEU A 143 -5.48 -1.83 16.60
N GLU A 144 -4.58 -2.51 15.95
CA GLU A 144 -3.19 -2.61 16.36
C GLU A 144 -2.35 -1.49 15.77
N LYS A 145 -1.19 -1.27 16.36
CA LYS A 145 -0.21 -0.35 15.82
C LYS A 145 0.33 -0.85 14.49
N THR A 146 0.62 0.06 13.59
CA THR A 146 1.16 -0.21 12.26
C THR A 146 2.42 -1.06 12.32
N GLY A 147 2.42 -2.21 11.61
CA GLY A 147 3.58 -3.10 11.54
C GLY A 147 4.00 -3.71 12.89
N SER A 148 3.10 -3.80 13.86
CA SER A 148 3.41 -4.33 15.20
C SER A 148 3.77 -5.82 15.20
N ASN A 149 3.32 -6.58 14.20
CA ASN A 149 3.57 -8.00 14.07
C ASN A 149 4.13 -8.37 12.69
N ASP A 150 5.29 -9.01 12.66
CA ASP A 150 5.93 -9.47 11.43
C ASP A 150 5.15 -10.59 10.70
N GLU A 151 4.26 -11.30 11.38
CA GLU A 151 3.39 -12.30 10.75
C GLU A 151 2.33 -11.68 9.82
N TRP A 152 2.07 -10.38 9.95
CA TRP A 152 1.13 -9.63 9.10
C TRP A 152 1.82 -8.93 7.93
N LYS A 153 3.06 -9.29 7.68
CA LYS A 153 3.86 -8.79 6.58
C LYS A 153 3.72 -9.69 5.35
N CYS A 154 3.27 -9.12 4.24
CA CYS A 154 3.24 -9.76 2.93
C CYS A 154 4.33 -9.13 2.07
N ASN A 155 5.38 -9.88 1.75
CA ASN A 155 6.61 -9.30 1.25
C ASN A 155 7.10 -8.23 2.25
N ASN A 156 7.32 -7.00 1.80
CA ASN A 156 7.71 -5.92 2.72
C ASN A 156 6.57 -4.95 3.05
N ILE A 157 5.31 -5.29 2.75
CA ILE A 157 4.13 -4.50 3.11
C ILE A 157 3.52 -5.10 4.37
N TYR A 158 3.27 -4.25 5.39
CA TYR A 158 2.56 -4.64 6.61
C TYR A 158 1.08 -4.30 6.55
N ASP A 159 0.25 -5.09 7.21
CA ASP A 159 -1.18 -4.83 7.42
C ASP A 159 -1.94 -4.52 6.11
N PHE A 160 -1.51 -5.13 4.97
CA PHE A 160 -2.16 -4.90 3.68
C PHE A 160 -3.57 -5.49 3.66
N PHE A 161 -3.78 -6.55 4.42
CA PHE A 161 -5.07 -7.17 4.69
C PHE A 161 -5.33 -7.14 6.21
N GLY A 162 -6.54 -6.84 6.63
CA GLY A 162 -6.89 -6.75 8.05
C GLY A 162 -6.56 -5.38 8.65
N ASN A 163 -6.53 -5.31 9.97
CA ASN A 163 -6.40 -4.12 10.80
C ASN A 163 -7.50 -3.08 10.48
N GLY A 164 -7.34 -2.23 9.50
CA GLY A 164 -8.34 -1.26 9.05
C GLY A 164 -8.68 -1.37 7.56
N TYR A 165 -9.87 -0.91 7.19
CA TYR A 165 -10.22 -0.73 5.77
C TYR A 165 -9.41 0.41 5.17
N THR A 166 -8.86 0.18 3.99
CA THR A 166 -8.05 1.17 3.26
C THR A 166 -8.91 1.95 2.26
N TRP A 167 -8.90 3.28 2.36
CA TRP A 167 -9.44 4.15 1.32
C TRP A 167 -8.72 3.93 0.00
N THR A 168 -9.49 3.79 -1.08
CA THR A 168 -8.96 3.76 -2.45
C THR A 168 -9.47 4.95 -3.26
N ASN A 169 -8.78 5.29 -4.33
CA ASN A 169 -9.24 6.32 -5.29
C ASN A 169 -10.31 5.77 -6.26
N GLU A 170 -10.88 4.62 -5.96
CA GLU A 170 -11.88 3.96 -6.79
C GLU A 170 -13.28 4.52 -6.51
N LYS A 171 -13.98 4.91 -7.57
CA LYS A 171 -15.39 5.27 -7.48
C LYS A 171 -16.27 4.02 -7.49
N SER A 172 -17.37 4.07 -6.75
CA SER A 172 -18.39 3.05 -6.86
C SER A 172 -19.06 3.09 -8.24
N GLU A 173 -19.31 1.93 -8.81
CA GLU A 173 -20.11 1.81 -10.04
C GLU A 173 -21.61 2.02 -9.78
N LEU A 174 -22.07 1.89 -8.53
CA LEU A 174 -23.47 1.97 -8.17
C LEU A 174 -23.92 3.39 -7.81
N TYR A 175 -23.02 4.17 -7.21
CA TYR A 175 -23.36 5.52 -6.72
C TYR A 175 -22.18 6.47 -6.90
N ASP A 176 -22.39 7.57 -7.60
CA ASP A 176 -21.35 8.57 -7.95
C ASP A 176 -20.58 9.17 -6.75
N ARG A 177 -21.22 9.18 -5.57
CA ARG A 177 -20.64 9.76 -4.34
C ARG A 177 -19.89 8.76 -3.50
N ASP A 178 -20.05 7.49 -3.78
CA ASP A 178 -19.46 6.43 -2.97
C ASP A 178 -18.06 6.09 -3.43
N ARG A 179 -17.25 5.60 -2.50
CA ARG A 179 -15.88 5.15 -2.74
C ARG A 179 -15.75 3.71 -2.31
N VAL A 180 -14.87 3.00 -3.01
CA VAL A 180 -14.53 1.62 -2.66
C VAL A 180 -13.44 1.64 -1.59
N ILE A 181 -13.64 0.85 -0.54
CA ILE A 181 -12.61 0.54 0.47
C ILE A 181 -12.18 -0.90 0.33
N ARG A 182 -10.94 -1.18 0.66
CA ARG A 182 -10.32 -2.49 0.47
C ARG A 182 -9.50 -2.91 1.69
N GLY A 183 -9.02 -4.15 1.71
CA GLY A 183 -8.05 -4.63 2.69
C GLY A 183 -8.64 -5.42 3.85
N GLY A 184 -9.94 -5.34 4.10
CA GLY A 184 -10.60 -6.01 5.23
C GLY A 184 -10.44 -5.24 6.54
N HIS A 185 -11.20 -5.64 7.54
CA HIS A 185 -11.26 -4.99 8.84
C HIS A 185 -11.00 -6.01 9.96
N SER A 186 -10.53 -5.54 11.10
CA SER A 186 -10.28 -6.37 12.28
C SER A 186 -11.49 -7.21 12.76
N ILE A 187 -12.69 -6.92 12.25
CA ILE A 187 -13.95 -7.58 12.63
C ILE A 187 -14.47 -8.55 11.56
N SER A 188 -13.93 -8.56 10.37
CA SER A 188 -14.43 -9.40 9.26
C SER A 188 -14.20 -10.89 9.54
N LEU A 189 -15.02 -11.47 10.43
CA LEU A 189 -14.91 -12.87 10.86
C LEU A 189 -15.38 -13.89 9.79
N ASN A 190 -16.02 -13.44 8.70
CA ASN A 190 -16.69 -14.31 7.75
C ASN A 190 -16.25 -14.11 6.29
N GLY A 191 -15.03 -13.60 6.03
CA GLY A 191 -14.53 -13.53 4.66
C GLY A 191 -15.42 -12.71 3.70
N GLU A 192 -16.21 -11.79 4.21
CA GLU A 192 -16.92 -10.87 3.34
C GLU A 192 -15.90 -10.05 2.55
N HIS A 193 -15.98 -10.20 1.25
CA HIS A 193 -15.07 -9.62 0.28
C HIS A 193 -14.74 -8.17 0.58
N CYS A 194 -13.45 -7.85 0.54
CA CYS A 194 -12.85 -6.55 0.78
C CYS A 194 -13.23 -5.47 -0.25
N ASN A 195 -14.43 -5.51 -0.78
CA ASN A 195 -15.00 -4.55 -1.73
C ASN A 195 -16.24 -3.89 -1.12
N LEU A 196 -16.10 -3.30 0.06
CA LEU A 196 -17.21 -2.57 0.64
C LEU A 196 -17.35 -1.20 -0.05
N ILE A 197 -18.54 -0.92 -0.54
CA ILE A 197 -18.93 0.39 -1.07
C ILE A 197 -19.42 1.22 0.12
N VAL A 198 -18.74 2.31 0.43
CA VAL A 198 -19.11 3.19 1.54
C VAL A 198 -19.57 4.53 0.97
N GLY A 199 -20.79 4.88 1.28
CA GLY A 199 -21.30 6.23 1.07
C GLY A 199 -20.55 7.25 1.92
N LEU A 200 -20.67 8.54 1.62
CA LEU A 200 -20.05 9.67 2.34
C LEU A 200 -20.59 9.85 3.77
N LEU A 201 -21.14 8.81 4.39
CA LEU A 201 -21.63 8.86 5.76
C LEU A 201 -20.46 8.97 6.75
N PRO A 202 -20.62 9.71 7.85
CA PRO A 202 -19.71 9.65 8.98
C PRO A 202 -19.86 8.26 9.59
N CYS A 203 -19.08 7.31 9.08
CA CYS A 203 -19.19 5.94 9.51
C CYS A 203 -18.26 5.69 10.68
N PHE A 204 -18.77 5.03 11.70
CA PHE A 204 -18.04 4.36 12.78
C PHE A 204 -17.18 3.19 12.27
N LEU A 205 -16.69 3.24 11.03
CA LEU A 205 -15.79 2.28 10.44
C LEU A 205 -14.37 2.79 10.63
N TRP A 206 -13.51 1.96 11.17
CA TRP A 206 -12.06 2.20 11.29
C TRP A 206 -11.43 2.22 9.91
N LEU A 207 -11.52 3.38 9.25
CA LEU A 207 -10.98 3.62 7.93
C LEU A 207 -9.57 4.17 8.08
N VAL A 208 -8.62 3.43 7.57
CA VAL A 208 -7.23 3.84 7.42
C VAL A 208 -6.92 4.17 5.97
N PHE A 209 -5.74 4.62 5.65
CA PHE A 209 -5.35 4.87 4.28
C PHE A 209 -3.88 4.57 4.06
N ARG A 210 -3.56 4.32 2.79
CA ARG A 210 -2.21 4.12 2.28
C ARG A 210 -1.99 5.06 1.12
N PHE A 211 -0.77 5.52 0.99
CA PHE A 211 -0.38 6.35 -0.14
C PHE A 211 0.34 5.51 -1.18
N CYS A 212 0.02 5.76 -2.44
CA CYS A 212 0.85 5.44 -3.57
C CYS A 212 1.56 6.70 -4.02
N CYS A 213 2.88 6.71 -3.93
CA CYS A 213 3.69 7.68 -4.65
C CYS A 213 4.00 7.05 -5.99
N SER A 214 3.32 7.47 -7.06
CA SER A 214 3.84 7.25 -8.39
C SER A 214 5.04 8.17 -8.52
N VAL A 215 6.23 7.60 -8.41
CA VAL A 215 7.43 8.32 -8.81
C VAL A 215 7.22 8.64 -10.27
N LEU A 216 7.04 9.92 -10.56
CA LEU A 216 7.25 10.45 -11.88
C LEU A 216 8.73 10.20 -12.19
N THR A 217 9.03 9.04 -12.78
CA THR A 217 10.22 8.96 -13.60
C THR A 217 9.97 10.00 -14.67
N GLU A 218 10.66 11.13 -14.59
CA GLU A 218 10.78 12.05 -15.73
C GLU A 218 11.11 11.15 -16.92
N GLU A 219 10.23 11.16 -17.92
CA GLU A 219 10.56 10.50 -19.17
C GLU A 219 11.89 11.08 -19.63
N PRO A 220 12.88 10.25 -19.99
CA PRO A 220 14.06 10.77 -20.63
C PRO A 220 13.54 11.55 -21.85
N SER A 221 13.78 12.85 -21.83
CA SER A 221 13.43 13.74 -22.93
C SER A 221 13.97 13.13 -24.23
N ASN A 222 13.10 12.57 -25.05
CA ASN A 222 13.40 12.23 -26.41
C ASN A 222 13.64 13.55 -27.17
N THR A 223 14.82 14.13 -26.97
CA THR A 223 15.41 15.07 -27.90
C THR A 223 16.31 14.26 -28.83
N LEU A 224 15.75 13.91 -29.97
CA LEU A 224 16.43 13.87 -31.28
C LEU A 224 15.39 14.03 -32.35
#